data_dc603d6dbd43347025dcdd00946e2518
#
_entry.id   dc603d6dbd43347025dcdd00946e2518
#
_cell.length_a   1.000
_cell.length_b   1.000
_cell.length_c   1.000
_cell.angle_alpha   90.00
_cell.angle_beta   90.00
_cell.angle_gamma   90.00
#
_symmetry.space_group_name_H-M   'P 1'
#
loop_
_entity.id
_entity.type
_entity.pdbx_description
1 polymer ?
#
loop_
_entity_poly.entity_id
_entity_poly.type
_entity_poly.pdbx_seq_one_letter_code
_entity_poly.pdbx_strand_id
1 'polypeptide(L)'
;MGHIELAAPVTHIWFFKGVPSRLGYLLDIAPKDLEKVIYFAAYMVTKVDDEQRHQDLPDLQEELDTEIGNLEKRRNNEIEERAKKVEADLAELEAAGEAKGAAKAKLRNSAEREMAAIRTRFDEQIQRLNAVFDRFKGLKPGDMEGDVDLWREMQDRYGDYFEGCMGAEAIKKRLQDFDLEGAAKQLREEIDTGTGQRKARALKRLKVVNAFLTTGNKPEAMVLDVIPVIPPDLRPMVQLDGGRFATSDLNDLYRRVINRNNRLKRLIELGAPEIMLNNEKRMLQEAVDSLFDNGRRGRPVTGASNRPLKSLSDMLKGKQGRFRQNLLGKRVD
;
A
#
# COMPACT_ATOMS: atom_id res chain seq x y z
N MET A 1 -25.27 12.39 19.05
CA MET A 1 -24.90 11.31 18.09
C MET A 1 -23.58 10.72 18.56
N GLY A 2 -23.48 9.40 18.67
CA GLY A 2 -22.24 8.73 19.06
C GLY A 2 -21.21 8.76 17.90
N HIS A 3 -19.93 8.58 18.24
CA HIS A 3 -18.85 8.49 17.26
C HIS A 3 -17.79 7.50 17.72
N ILE A 4 -17.00 7.01 16.78
CA ILE A 4 -15.85 6.14 17.03
C ILE A 4 -14.63 6.85 16.45
N GLU A 5 -13.71 7.27 17.33
CA GLU A 5 -12.41 7.78 16.92
C GLU A 5 -11.51 6.62 16.50
N LEU A 6 -11.03 6.67 15.27
CA LEU A 6 -10.18 5.62 14.70
C LEU A 6 -8.72 5.80 15.12
N ALA A 7 -8.05 4.70 15.41
CA ALA A 7 -6.62 4.68 15.71
C ALA A 7 -5.73 4.95 14.50
N ALA A 8 -6.28 4.76 13.30
CA ALA A 8 -5.65 5.09 12.02
C ALA A 8 -6.72 5.56 11.04
N PRO A 9 -6.39 6.46 10.11
CA PRO A 9 -7.33 6.92 9.10
C PRO A 9 -7.79 5.77 8.20
N VAL A 10 -9.01 5.86 7.69
CA VAL A 10 -9.63 4.86 6.82
C VAL A 10 -10.23 5.55 5.60
N THR A 11 -10.00 5.03 4.42
CA THR A 11 -10.56 5.56 3.18
C THR A 11 -12.04 5.20 3.07
N HIS A 12 -12.89 6.16 2.75
CA HIS A 12 -14.32 5.89 2.54
C HIS A 12 -14.54 5.12 1.23
N ILE A 13 -15.13 3.93 1.33
CA ILE A 13 -15.29 3.01 0.19
C ILE A 13 -16.10 3.58 -0.97
N TRP A 14 -17.05 4.46 -0.73
CA TRP A 14 -17.85 5.08 -1.80
C TRP A 14 -17.01 5.98 -2.71
N PHE A 15 -16.03 6.68 -2.17
CA PHE A 15 -15.13 7.52 -2.96
C PHE A 15 -14.03 6.72 -3.66
N PHE A 16 -13.68 5.56 -3.10
CA PHE A 16 -12.70 4.65 -3.67
C PHE A 16 -13.31 3.71 -4.73
N LYS A 17 -14.32 2.90 -4.39
CA LYS A 17 -14.94 1.88 -5.27
C LYS A 17 -16.20 2.40 -5.98
N GLY A 18 -16.53 3.66 -5.88
CA GLY A 18 -17.58 4.28 -6.68
C GLY A 18 -17.26 4.22 -8.17
N VAL A 19 -18.27 4.21 -9.02
CA VAL A 19 -18.10 4.29 -10.48
C VAL A 19 -18.67 5.64 -10.95
N PRO A 20 -17.81 6.58 -11.30
CA PRO A 20 -16.35 6.57 -11.32
C PRO A 20 -15.70 6.76 -9.94
N SER A 21 -14.47 6.25 -9.74
CA SER A 21 -13.71 6.47 -8.50
C SER A 21 -13.33 7.95 -8.35
N ARG A 22 -13.83 8.60 -7.31
CA ARG A 22 -13.53 10.02 -7.04
C ARG A 22 -12.07 10.21 -6.66
N LEU A 23 -11.55 9.35 -5.79
CA LEU A 23 -10.14 9.34 -5.40
C LEU A 23 -9.22 9.08 -6.59
N GLY A 24 -9.55 8.08 -7.42
CA GLY A 24 -8.75 7.74 -8.59
C GLY A 24 -8.67 8.87 -9.61
N TYR A 25 -9.77 9.62 -9.82
CA TYR A 25 -9.76 10.77 -10.73
C TYR A 25 -9.05 11.99 -10.14
N LEU A 26 -9.17 12.24 -8.84
CA LEU A 26 -8.50 13.37 -8.22
C LEU A 26 -6.98 13.17 -8.23
N LEU A 27 -6.51 12.03 -7.73
CA LEU A 27 -5.09 11.71 -7.61
C LEU A 27 -4.44 11.23 -8.91
N ASP A 28 -5.23 11.01 -9.98
CA ASP A 28 -4.78 10.44 -11.25
C ASP A 28 -4.17 9.03 -11.13
N ILE A 29 -4.67 8.24 -10.20
CA ILE A 29 -4.21 6.89 -9.92
C ILE A 29 -5.22 5.87 -10.43
N ALA A 30 -4.73 4.79 -11.05
CA ALA A 30 -5.59 3.70 -11.49
C ALA A 30 -6.26 2.99 -10.29
N PRO A 31 -7.53 2.57 -10.40
CA PRO A 31 -8.25 1.94 -9.27
C PRO A 31 -7.55 0.71 -8.69
N LYS A 32 -6.86 -0.08 -9.52
CA LYS A 32 -6.10 -1.26 -9.07
C LYS A 32 -4.89 -0.89 -8.21
N ASP A 33 -4.21 0.18 -8.59
CA ASP A 33 -3.02 0.63 -7.88
C ASP A 33 -3.40 1.35 -6.59
N LEU A 34 -4.47 2.14 -6.63
CA LEU A 34 -5.06 2.73 -5.44
C LEU A 34 -5.49 1.65 -4.42
N GLU A 35 -6.02 0.52 -4.91
CA GLU A 35 -6.37 -0.64 -4.07
C GLU A 35 -5.16 -1.24 -3.38
N LYS A 36 -4.02 -1.38 -4.08
CA LYS A 36 -2.78 -1.88 -3.48
C LYS A 36 -2.32 -1.02 -2.31
N VAL A 37 -2.36 0.30 -2.47
CA VAL A 37 -1.98 1.24 -1.40
C VAL A 37 -2.93 1.16 -0.23
N ILE A 38 -4.25 1.28 -0.44
CA ILE A 38 -5.27 1.31 0.62
C ILE A 38 -5.25 0.04 1.47
N TYR A 39 -4.98 -1.12 0.85
CA TYR A 39 -4.97 -2.41 1.55
C TYR A 39 -3.57 -2.94 1.87
N PHE A 40 -2.58 -2.03 1.98
CA PHE A 40 -1.24 -2.34 2.48
C PHE A 40 -0.46 -3.36 1.63
N ALA A 41 -0.64 -3.33 0.31
CA ALA A 41 0.11 -4.15 -0.64
C ALA A 41 1.21 -3.39 -1.37
N ALA A 42 1.24 -2.06 -1.27
CA ALA A 42 2.28 -1.21 -1.84
C ALA A 42 2.45 0.06 -1.00
N TYR A 43 3.67 0.54 -0.91
CA TYR A 43 3.98 1.89 -0.43
C TYR A 43 3.64 2.91 -1.49
N MET A 44 3.27 4.12 -1.07
CA MET A 44 3.11 5.27 -1.94
C MET A 44 3.98 6.41 -1.44
N VAL A 45 4.73 6.99 -2.35
CA VAL A 45 5.55 8.18 -2.09
C VAL A 45 4.61 9.38 -1.91
N THR A 46 4.68 10.01 -0.74
CA THR A 46 3.85 11.17 -0.41
C THR A 46 4.54 12.47 -0.73
N LYS A 47 5.85 12.56 -0.44
CA LYS A 47 6.65 13.75 -0.67
C LYS A 47 8.04 13.37 -1.18
N VAL A 48 8.63 14.20 -2.01
CA VAL A 48 10.03 14.11 -2.45
C VAL A 48 10.63 15.50 -2.37
N ASP A 49 11.81 15.62 -1.79
CA ASP A 49 12.62 16.84 -1.82
C ASP A 49 13.50 16.82 -3.08
N ASP A 50 12.93 17.33 -4.18
CA ASP A 50 13.61 17.35 -5.48
C ASP A 50 14.82 18.27 -5.49
N GLU A 51 14.80 19.38 -4.75
CA GLU A 51 15.89 20.35 -4.71
C GLU A 51 17.11 19.75 -4.03
N GLN A 52 16.96 19.23 -2.83
CA GLN A 52 18.05 18.60 -2.09
C GLN A 52 18.57 17.36 -2.82
N ARG A 53 17.65 16.52 -3.34
CA ARG A 53 18.04 15.35 -4.13
C ARG A 53 18.92 15.71 -5.34
N HIS A 54 18.57 16.75 -6.11
CA HIS A 54 19.36 17.17 -7.27
C HIS A 54 20.73 17.74 -6.89
N GLN A 55 20.84 18.42 -5.76
CA GLN A 55 22.09 18.95 -5.27
C GLN A 55 23.06 17.84 -4.86
N ASP A 56 22.56 16.85 -4.13
CA ASP A 56 23.36 15.79 -3.53
C ASP A 56 23.56 14.56 -4.47
N LEU A 57 22.82 14.50 -5.58
CA LEU A 57 22.86 13.36 -6.50
C LEU A 57 24.27 13.00 -7.00
N PRO A 58 25.16 13.96 -7.35
CA PRO A 58 26.53 13.62 -7.76
C PRO A 58 27.33 12.93 -6.66
N ASP A 59 27.21 13.41 -5.41
CA ASP A 59 27.95 12.85 -4.26
C ASP A 59 27.41 11.46 -3.90
N LEU A 60 26.10 11.27 -3.93
CA LEU A 60 25.47 9.96 -3.74
C LEU A 60 25.85 8.94 -4.82
N GLN A 61 26.05 9.40 -6.06
CA GLN A 61 26.55 8.54 -7.14
C GLN A 61 28.00 8.12 -6.89
N GLU A 62 28.87 9.03 -6.43
CA GLU A 62 30.26 8.72 -6.10
C GLU A 62 30.37 7.75 -4.92
N GLU A 63 29.52 7.91 -3.90
CA GLU A 63 29.42 6.95 -2.80
C GLU A 63 29.01 5.55 -3.28
N LEU A 64 28.00 5.47 -4.14
CA LEU A 64 27.55 4.21 -4.74
C LEU A 64 28.67 3.54 -5.55
N ASP A 65 29.35 4.29 -6.41
CA ASP A 65 30.44 3.79 -7.25
C ASP A 65 31.60 3.28 -6.38
N THR A 66 31.89 3.96 -5.27
CA THR A 66 32.90 3.52 -4.29
C THR A 66 32.48 2.22 -3.59
N GLU A 67 31.21 2.09 -3.20
CA GLU A 67 30.67 0.87 -2.59
C GLU A 67 30.73 -0.32 -3.56
N ILE A 68 30.33 -0.11 -4.80
CA ILE A 68 30.41 -1.10 -5.88
C ILE A 68 31.87 -1.53 -6.10
N GLY A 69 32.78 -0.58 -6.21
CA GLY A 69 34.22 -0.88 -6.37
C GLY A 69 34.80 -1.69 -5.21
N ASN A 70 34.33 -1.45 -3.98
CA ASN A 70 34.73 -2.25 -2.82
C ASN A 70 34.14 -3.68 -2.86
N LEU A 71 32.90 -3.85 -3.31
CA LEU A 71 32.30 -5.17 -3.51
C LEU A 71 33.03 -5.96 -4.61
N GLU A 72 33.40 -5.32 -5.70
CA GLU A 72 34.19 -5.95 -6.77
C GLU A 72 35.58 -6.40 -6.30
N LYS A 73 36.26 -5.57 -5.52
CA LYS A 73 37.52 -5.94 -4.90
C LYS A 73 37.35 -7.15 -3.97
N ARG A 74 36.33 -7.15 -3.13
CA ARG A 74 36.04 -8.30 -2.23
C ARG A 74 35.74 -9.56 -3.03
N ARG A 75 34.92 -9.48 -4.08
CA ARG A 75 34.62 -10.58 -5.00
C ARG A 75 35.89 -11.16 -5.59
N ASN A 76 36.75 -10.31 -6.11
CA ASN A 76 37.98 -10.75 -6.75
C ASN A 76 38.94 -11.40 -5.72
N ASN A 77 39.06 -10.85 -4.52
CA ASN A 77 39.88 -11.41 -3.45
C ASN A 77 39.36 -12.79 -3.00
N GLU A 78 38.05 -12.95 -2.78
CA GLU A 78 37.46 -14.25 -2.40
C GLU A 78 37.66 -15.30 -3.50
N ILE A 79 37.57 -14.92 -4.76
CA ILE A 79 37.86 -15.83 -5.90
C ILE A 79 39.31 -16.21 -5.93
N GLU A 80 40.25 -15.27 -5.74
CA GLU A 80 41.68 -15.51 -5.72
C GLU A 80 42.10 -16.41 -4.55
N GLU A 81 41.55 -16.15 -3.35
CA GLU A 81 41.80 -17.04 -2.19
C GLU A 81 41.30 -18.45 -2.43
N ARG A 82 40.12 -18.60 -3.07
CA ARG A 82 39.62 -19.92 -3.41
C ARG A 82 40.45 -20.62 -4.47
N ALA A 83 40.92 -19.88 -5.48
CA ALA A 83 41.80 -20.42 -6.50
C ALA A 83 43.12 -20.92 -5.88
N LYS A 84 43.74 -20.13 -4.99
CA LYS A 84 44.99 -20.53 -4.27
C LYS A 84 44.76 -21.80 -3.43
N LYS A 85 43.63 -21.93 -2.74
CA LYS A 85 43.28 -23.14 -1.99
C LYS A 85 43.15 -24.35 -2.89
N VAL A 86 42.50 -24.21 -4.04
CA VAL A 86 42.35 -25.30 -5.01
C VAL A 86 43.68 -25.75 -5.60
N GLU A 87 44.60 -24.82 -5.87
CA GLU A 87 45.95 -25.13 -6.32
C GLU A 87 46.74 -25.89 -5.25
N ALA A 88 46.63 -25.52 -3.97
CA ALA A 88 47.20 -26.22 -2.85
C ALA A 88 46.65 -27.65 -2.70
N ASP A 89 45.32 -27.78 -2.72
CA ASP A 89 44.66 -29.10 -2.64
C ASP A 89 45.02 -30.02 -3.82
N LEU A 90 45.22 -29.46 -5.02
CA LEU A 90 45.67 -30.19 -6.19
C LEU A 90 47.14 -30.65 -6.03
N ALA A 91 47.99 -29.80 -5.49
CA ALA A 91 49.40 -30.14 -5.23
C ALA A 91 49.54 -31.24 -4.16
N GLU A 92 48.71 -31.20 -3.10
CA GLU A 92 48.66 -32.26 -2.09
C GLU A 92 48.23 -33.62 -2.68
N LEU A 93 47.16 -33.62 -3.55
CA LEU A 93 46.71 -34.83 -4.24
C LEU A 93 47.75 -35.40 -5.19
N GLU A 94 48.58 -34.55 -5.80
CA GLU A 94 49.72 -34.96 -6.64
C GLU A 94 50.83 -35.59 -5.81
N ALA A 95 51.16 -34.98 -4.67
CA ALA A 95 52.20 -35.47 -3.75
C ALA A 95 51.81 -36.81 -3.09
N ALA A 96 50.52 -37.02 -2.82
CA ALA A 96 50.02 -38.26 -2.23
C ALA A 96 49.93 -39.44 -3.21
N GLY A 97 50.26 -39.28 -4.48
CA GLY A 97 50.21 -40.32 -5.49
C GLY A 97 48.76 -40.81 -5.86
N GLU A 98 47.74 -40.20 -5.32
CA GLU A 98 46.33 -40.51 -5.54
C GLU A 98 45.73 -39.81 -6.77
N ALA A 99 46.57 -39.24 -7.63
CA ALA A 99 46.18 -38.40 -8.76
C ALA A 99 45.45 -39.17 -9.90
N LYS A 100 44.37 -39.88 -9.59
CA LYS A 100 43.42 -40.35 -10.62
C LYS A 100 42.74 -39.15 -11.27
N GLY A 101 42.78 -39.05 -12.60
CA GLY A 101 42.24 -37.91 -13.35
C GLY A 101 40.81 -37.52 -12.99
N ALA A 102 40.00 -38.50 -12.53
CA ALA A 102 38.67 -38.31 -12.05
C ALA A 102 38.55 -37.48 -10.74
N ALA A 103 39.51 -37.64 -9.80
CA ALA A 103 39.53 -36.89 -8.54
C ALA A 103 39.92 -35.42 -8.78
N LYS A 104 40.93 -35.16 -9.62
CA LYS A 104 41.32 -33.81 -10.04
C LYS A 104 40.20 -33.09 -10.78
N ALA A 105 39.49 -33.77 -11.71
CA ALA A 105 38.36 -33.20 -12.44
C ALA A 105 37.20 -32.86 -11.48
N LYS A 106 36.95 -33.72 -10.50
CA LYS A 106 35.90 -33.47 -9.50
C LYS A 106 36.23 -32.25 -8.63
N LEU A 107 37.45 -32.10 -8.18
CA LEU A 107 37.89 -30.95 -7.39
C LEU A 107 37.81 -29.64 -8.18
N ARG A 108 38.32 -29.63 -9.43
CA ARG A 108 38.21 -28.48 -10.33
C ARG A 108 36.75 -28.06 -10.58
N ASN A 109 35.87 -29.01 -10.91
CA ASN A 109 34.46 -28.74 -11.14
C ASN A 109 33.75 -28.22 -9.88
N SER A 110 34.15 -28.69 -8.68
CA SER A 110 33.60 -28.15 -7.41
C SER A 110 34.04 -26.71 -7.19
N ALA A 111 35.35 -26.45 -7.41
CA ALA A 111 35.91 -25.11 -7.28
C ALA A 111 35.32 -24.10 -8.28
N GLU A 112 35.12 -24.50 -9.53
CA GLU A 112 34.47 -23.67 -10.54
C GLU A 112 33.02 -23.31 -10.13
N ARG A 113 32.28 -24.27 -9.60
CA ARG A 113 30.90 -24.01 -9.08
C ARG A 113 30.93 -23.06 -7.90
N GLU A 114 31.85 -23.22 -6.98
CA GLU A 114 31.98 -22.34 -5.81
C GLU A 114 32.38 -20.91 -6.23
N MET A 115 33.37 -20.79 -7.13
CA MET A 115 33.77 -19.49 -7.68
C MET A 115 32.63 -18.82 -8.47
N ALA A 116 31.86 -19.60 -9.23
CA ALA A 116 30.67 -19.11 -9.91
C ALA A 116 29.59 -18.64 -8.91
N ALA A 117 29.39 -19.37 -7.82
CA ALA A 117 28.46 -18.97 -6.76
C ALA A 117 28.88 -17.67 -6.06
N ILE A 118 30.21 -17.50 -5.81
CA ILE A 118 30.74 -16.24 -5.28
C ILE A 118 30.46 -15.09 -6.24
N ARG A 119 30.74 -15.24 -7.54
CA ARG A 119 30.45 -14.22 -8.54
C ARG A 119 28.97 -13.85 -8.53
N THR A 120 28.08 -14.82 -8.65
CA THR A 120 26.64 -14.59 -8.67
C THR A 120 26.17 -13.83 -7.43
N ARG A 121 26.64 -14.20 -6.23
CA ARG A 121 26.28 -13.51 -4.98
C ARG A 121 26.66 -12.02 -4.99
N PHE A 122 27.89 -11.69 -5.41
CA PHE A 122 28.31 -10.29 -5.48
C PHE A 122 27.64 -9.53 -6.62
N ASP A 123 27.45 -10.15 -7.76
CA ASP A 123 26.76 -9.54 -8.90
C ASP A 123 25.30 -9.23 -8.57
N GLU A 124 24.60 -10.11 -7.83
CA GLU A 124 23.26 -9.86 -7.29
C GLU A 124 23.24 -8.67 -6.32
N GLN A 125 24.24 -8.56 -5.43
CA GLN A 125 24.35 -7.41 -4.52
C GLN A 125 24.56 -6.10 -5.28
N ILE A 126 25.46 -6.09 -6.27
CA ILE A 126 25.71 -4.90 -7.10
C ILE A 126 24.45 -4.54 -7.91
N GLN A 127 23.78 -5.51 -8.50
CA GLN A 127 22.52 -5.26 -9.20
C GLN A 127 21.44 -4.67 -8.27
N ARG A 128 21.38 -5.17 -7.04
CA ARG A 128 20.43 -4.65 -6.04
C ARG A 128 20.72 -3.20 -5.68
N LEU A 129 21.98 -2.84 -5.42
CA LEU A 129 22.39 -1.47 -5.15
C LEU A 129 22.03 -0.52 -6.29
N ASN A 130 22.35 -0.91 -7.52
CA ASN A 130 22.00 -0.12 -8.69
C ASN A 130 20.48 0.03 -8.84
N ALA A 131 19.70 -1.04 -8.64
CA ALA A 131 18.24 -0.99 -8.73
C ALA A 131 17.62 -0.05 -7.68
N VAL A 132 18.15 -0.07 -6.44
CA VAL A 132 17.72 0.85 -5.36
C VAL A 132 17.99 2.30 -5.74
N PHE A 133 19.20 2.59 -6.24
CA PHE A 133 19.59 3.95 -6.61
C PHE A 133 18.83 4.47 -7.83
N ASP A 134 18.69 3.65 -8.87
CA ASP A 134 17.92 4.03 -10.08
C ASP A 134 16.45 4.29 -9.74
N ARG A 135 15.88 3.50 -8.85
CA ARG A 135 14.52 3.72 -8.37
C ARG A 135 14.39 5.01 -7.59
N PHE A 136 15.32 5.28 -6.65
CA PHE A 136 15.40 6.53 -5.90
C PHE A 136 15.53 7.76 -6.80
N LYS A 137 16.43 7.70 -7.78
CA LYS A 137 16.69 8.80 -8.72
C LYS A 137 15.46 9.19 -9.53
N GLY A 138 14.63 8.21 -9.91
CA GLY A 138 13.40 8.45 -10.68
C GLY A 138 12.14 8.68 -9.84
N LEU A 139 12.24 8.74 -8.51
CA LEU A 139 11.09 8.78 -7.61
C LEU A 139 10.31 10.09 -7.73
N LYS A 140 8.97 9.98 -7.77
CA LYS A 140 8.06 11.13 -7.83
C LYS A 140 6.94 10.98 -6.80
N PRO A 141 6.39 12.11 -6.31
CA PRO A 141 5.22 12.07 -5.46
C PRO A 141 4.03 11.37 -6.16
N GLY A 142 3.48 10.33 -5.53
CA GLY A 142 2.43 9.48 -6.10
C GLY A 142 2.93 8.17 -6.71
N ASP A 143 4.24 7.97 -6.82
CA ASP A 143 4.83 6.68 -7.21
C ASP A 143 4.53 5.61 -6.17
N MET A 144 4.44 4.38 -6.65
CA MET A 144 4.14 3.22 -5.80
C MET A 144 5.24 2.19 -5.89
N GLU A 145 5.52 1.57 -4.74
CA GLU A 145 6.49 0.49 -4.64
C GLU A 145 5.85 -0.72 -3.93
N GLY A 146 5.82 -1.84 -4.61
CA GLY A 146 5.27 -3.09 -4.10
C GLY A 146 6.32 -4.03 -3.51
N ASP A 147 7.59 -3.83 -3.83
CA ASP A 147 8.71 -4.58 -3.23
C ASP A 147 9.07 -3.95 -1.89
N VAL A 148 8.69 -4.63 -0.80
CA VAL A 148 8.92 -4.17 0.57
C VAL A 148 10.41 -4.09 0.90
N ASP A 149 11.23 -5.00 0.37
CA ASP A 149 12.66 -5.04 0.65
C ASP A 149 13.38 -3.91 -0.11
N LEU A 150 12.97 -3.66 -1.36
CA LEU A 150 13.46 -2.51 -2.14
C LEU A 150 13.09 -1.19 -1.45
N TRP A 151 11.86 -1.08 -0.96
CA TRP A 151 11.40 0.10 -0.23
C TRP A 151 12.24 0.35 1.03
N ARG A 152 12.48 -0.69 1.83
CA ARG A 152 13.28 -0.56 3.07
C ARG A 152 14.70 -0.13 2.78
N GLU A 153 15.37 -0.79 1.83
CA GLU A 153 16.73 -0.39 1.44
C GLU A 153 16.80 1.05 0.93
N MET A 154 15.79 1.47 0.15
CA MET A 154 15.69 2.84 -0.33
C MET A 154 15.46 3.83 0.82
N GLN A 155 14.60 3.46 1.79
CA GLN A 155 14.33 4.26 2.99
C GLN A 155 15.55 4.34 3.91
N ASP A 156 16.28 3.24 4.10
CA ASP A 156 17.47 3.19 4.95
C ASP A 156 18.63 4.02 4.38
N ARG A 157 18.76 4.09 3.06
CA ARG A 157 19.85 4.81 2.38
C ARG A 157 19.52 6.27 2.05
N TYR A 158 18.28 6.53 1.64
CA TYR A 158 17.87 7.81 1.05
C TYR A 158 16.60 8.38 1.69
N GLY A 159 16.26 7.94 2.90
CA GLY A 159 15.02 8.33 3.58
C GLY A 159 14.90 9.80 3.90
N ASP A 160 16.01 10.55 3.92
CA ASP A 160 16.01 12.00 4.15
C ASP A 160 15.45 12.79 2.96
N TYR A 161 15.43 12.21 1.77
CA TYR A 161 15.00 12.86 0.53
C TYR A 161 13.54 12.62 0.16
N PHE A 162 12.89 11.64 0.78
CA PHE A 162 11.50 11.33 0.45
C PHE A 162 10.73 10.75 1.63
N GLU A 163 9.43 10.96 1.60
CA GLU A 163 8.49 10.35 2.54
C GLU A 163 7.52 9.45 1.77
N GLY A 164 7.13 8.37 2.40
CA GLY A 164 6.07 7.51 1.89
C GLY A 164 5.49 6.62 2.97
N CYS A 165 4.28 6.17 2.75
CA CYS A 165 3.58 5.28 3.66
C CYS A 165 2.55 4.41 2.92
N MET A 166 1.93 3.50 3.65
CA MET A 166 0.86 2.64 3.15
C MET A 166 -0.51 3.07 3.67
N GLY A 167 -1.56 2.56 3.04
CA GLY A 167 -2.92 2.68 3.52
C GLY A 167 -3.56 4.04 3.30
N ALA A 168 -4.64 4.30 4.03
CA ALA A 168 -5.39 5.54 3.94
C ALA A 168 -4.59 6.77 4.39
N GLU A 169 -3.55 6.59 5.20
CA GLU A 169 -2.65 7.67 5.62
C GLU A 169 -1.90 8.27 4.44
N ALA A 170 -1.38 7.43 3.54
CA ALA A 170 -0.73 7.88 2.32
C ALA A 170 -1.69 8.69 1.43
N ILE A 171 -2.92 8.20 1.26
CA ILE A 171 -3.96 8.90 0.52
C ILE A 171 -4.29 10.24 1.17
N LYS A 172 -4.41 10.27 2.50
CA LYS A 172 -4.74 11.50 3.24
C LYS A 172 -3.66 12.58 3.06
N LYS A 173 -2.38 12.23 3.24
CA LYS A 173 -1.25 13.14 3.02
C LYS A 173 -1.27 13.71 1.59
N ARG A 174 -1.45 12.85 0.58
CA ARG A 174 -1.54 13.29 -0.83
C ARG A 174 -2.74 14.20 -1.11
N LEU A 175 -3.87 14.00 -0.43
CA LEU A 175 -5.05 14.85 -0.57
C LEU A 175 -4.89 16.20 0.15
N GLN A 176 -4.13 16.25 1.25
CA GLN A 176 -3.82 17.48 1.98
C GLN A 176 -2.94 18.42 1.16
N ASP A 177 -1.94 17.85 0.48
CA ASP A 177 -0.97 18.60 -0.34
C ASP A 177 -1.47 18.85 -1.77
N PHE A 178 -2.73 18.43 -2.09
CA PHE A 178 -3.25 18.52 -3.45
C PHE A 178 -3.67 19.94 -3.81
N ASP A 179 -2.97 20.55 -4.77
CA ASP A 179 -3.33 21.86 -5.32
C ASP A 179 -4.51 21.75 -6.31
N LEU A 180 -5.70 22.10 -5.83
CA LEU A 180 -6.92 22.07 -6.62
C LEU A 180 -6.93 23.10 -7.76
N GLU A 181 -6.38 24.31 -7.51
CA GLU A 181 -6.40 25.40 -8.50
C GLU A 181 -5.41 25.13 -9.64
N GLY A 182 -4.19 24.71 -9.29
CA GLY A 182 -3.17 24.32 -10.26
C GLY A 182 -3.61 23.13 -11.10
N ALA A 183 -4.20 22.12 -10.48
CA ALA A 183 -4.76 20.95 -11.19
C ALA A 183 -5.89 21.35 -12.14
N ALA A 184 -6.78 22.28 -11.75
CA ALA A 184 -7.84 22.78 -12.63
C ALA A 184 -7.28 23.51 -13.85
N LYS A 185 -6.22 24.31 -13.68
CA LYS A 185 -5.52 24.99 -14.77
C LYS A 185 -4.91 23.99 -15.75
N GLN A 186 -4.10 23.08 -15.26
CA GLN A 186 -3.46 22.05 -16.08
C GLN A 186 -4.48 21.21 -16.87
N LEU A 187 -5.57 20.81 -16.22
CA LEU A 187 -6.62 20.03 -16.88
C LEU A 187 -7.36 20.81 -17.97
N ARG A 188 -7.53 22.13 -17.82
CA ARG A 188 -8.09 22.98 -18.90
C ARG A 188 -7.16 23.06 -20.10
N GLU A 189 -5.87 23.27 -19.88
CA GLU A 189 -4.86 23.25 -20.93
C GLU A 189 -4.82 21.88 -21.65
N GLU A 190 -4.90 20.78 -20.88
CA GLU A 190 -4.99 19.44 -21.47
C GLU A 190 -6.26 19.21 -22.30
N ILE A 191 -7.38 19.83 -21.94
CA ILE A 191 -8.63 19.75 -22.71
C ILE A 191 -8.52 20.54 -24.02
N ASP A 192 -7.86 21.68 -23.99
CA ASP A 192 -7.71 22.54 -25.17
C ASP A 192 -6.71 21.96 -26.19
N THR A 193 -5.63 21.35 -25.71
CA THR A 193 -4.58 20.76 -26.54
C THR A 193 -4.80 19.28 -26.87
N GLY A 194 -5.54 18.56 -26.02
CA GLY A 194 -5.72 17.11 -26.11
C GLY A 194 -6.84 16.68 -27.06
N THR A 195 -6.71 15.46 -27.60
CA THR A 195 -7.71 14.82 -28.45
C THR A 195 -8.11 13.44 -27.94
N GLY A 196 -9.26 12.95 -28.38
CA GLY A 196 -9.70 11.57 -28.12
C GLY A 196 -9.86 11.20 -26.63
N GLN A 197 -9.27 10.07 -26.24
CA GLN A 197 -9.42 9.52 -24.88
C GLN A 197 -8.76 10.39 -23.79
N ARG A 198 -7.64 11.06 -24.11
CA ARG A 198 -6.94 11.95 -23.19
C ARG A 198 -7.84 13.13 -22.79
N LYS A 199 -8.48 13.78 -23.75
CA LYS A 199 -9.45 14.84 -23.51
C LYS A 199 -10.64 14.37 -22.69
N ALA A 200 -11.19 13.19 -23.01
CA ALA A 200 -12.32 12.63 -22.27
C ALA A 200 -11.95 12.31 -20.79
N ARG A 201 -10.72 11.84 -20.53
CA ARG A 201 -10.20 11.62 -19.16
C ARG A 201 -10.03 12.94 -18.43
N ALA A 202 -9.40 13.93 -19.04
CA ALA A 202 -9.20 15.26 -18.46
C ALA A 202 -10.53 15.92 -18.10
N LEU A 203 -11.55 15.85 -18.96
CA LEU A 203 -12.90 16.34 -18.66
C LEU A 203 -13.53 15.69 -17.43
N LYS A 204 -13.40 14.37 -17.28
CA LYS A 204 -13.91 13.64 -16.11
C LYS A 204 -13.18 14.03 -14.83
N ARG A 205 -11.86 14.22 -14.89
CA ARG A 205 -11.06 14.69 -13.77
C ARG A 205 -11.41 16.12 -13.39
N LEU A 206 -11.49 17.03 -14.36
CA LEU A 206 -11.84 18.43 -14.15
C LEU A 206 -13.22 18.56 -13.47
N LYS A 207 -14.19 17.71 -13.83
CA LYS A 207 -15.51 17.70 -13.17
C LYS A 207 -15.40 17.41 -11.67
N VAL A 208 -14.52 16.51 -11.25
CA VAL A 208 -14.29 16.19 -9.83
C VAL A 208 -13.57 17.34 -9.13
N VAL A 209 -12.51 17.88 -9.72
CA VAL A 209 -11.76 19.03 -9.18
C VAL A 209 -12.66 20.25 -9.01
N ASN A 210 -13.43 20.61 -10.04
CA ASN A 210 -14.37 21.73 -9.97
C ASN A 210 -15.46 21.54 -8.88
N ALA A 211 -15.91 20.30 -8.63
CA ALA A 211 -16.86 20.05 -7.56
C ALA A 211 -16.28 20.42 -6.19
N PHE A 212 -15.01 20.15 -5.91
CA PHE A 212 -14.33 20.58 -4.68
C PHE A 212 -14.14 22.10 -4.63
N LEU A 213 -13.69 22.72 -5.72
CA LEU A 213 -13.50 24.17 -5.80
C LEU A 213 -14.81 24.93 -5.58
N THR A 214 -15.91 24.48 -6.19
CA THR A 214 -17.22 25.15 -6.09
C THR A 214 -17.85 25.00 -4.71
N THR A 215 -17.66 23.84 -4.05
CA THR A 215 -18.27 23.58 -2.74
C THR A 215 -17.42 24.03 -1.58
N GLY A 216 -16.12 24.33 -1.81
CA GLY A 216 -15.16 24.64 -0.75
C GLY A 216 -14.82 23.46 0.17
N ASN A 217 -15.24 22.24 -0.19
CA ASN A 217 -14.92 21.05 0.59
C ASN A 217 -13.46 20.66 0.37
N LYS A 218 -12.82 20.22 1.45
CA LYS A 218 -11.44 19.72 1.37
C LYS A 218 -11.42 18.27 0.90
N PRO A 219 -10.54 17.90 -0.04
CA PRO A 219 -10.43 16.53 -0.54
C PRO A 219 -10.11 15.49 0.55
N GLU A 220 -9.37 15.88 1.58
CA GLU A 220 -9.01 15.02 2.72
C GLU A 220 -10.24 14.45 3.46
N ALA A 221 -11.41 15.11 3.36
CA ALA A 221 -12.68 14.62 3.93
C ALA A 221 -13.17 13.28 3.34
N MET A 222 -12.59 12.82 2.24
CA MET A 222 -12.83 11.48 1.70
C MET A 222 -12.14 10.36 2.50
N VAL A 223 -11.25 10.73 3.44
CA VAL A 223 -10.60 9.84 4.39
C VAL A 223 -11.16 10.12 5.78
N LEU A 224 -11.57 9.08 6.46
CA LEU A 224 -12.27 9.16 7.74
C LEU A 224 -11.29 8.95 8.90
N ASP A 225 -11.27 9.89 9.84
CA ASP A 225 -10.63 9.73 11.15
C ASP A 225 -11.64 9.34 12.23
N VAL A 226 -12.91 9.62 11.97
CA VAL A 226 -14.02 9.40 12.91
C VAL A 226 -15.20 8.79 12.16
N ILE A 227 -15.82 7.79 12.74
CA ILE A 227 -17.03 7.16 12.19
C ILE A 227 -18.24 7.57 13.04
N PRO A 228 -19.30 8.13 12.41
CA PRO A 228 -20.54 8.41 13.12
C PRO A 228 -21.29 7.11 13.45
N VAL A 229 -21.88 7.04 14.62
CA VAL A 229 -22.70 5.91 15.07
C VAL A 229 -24.16 6.33 15.05
N ILE A 230 -24.98 5.57 14.34
CA ILE A 230 -26.42 5.86 14.27
C ILE A 230 -27.09 5.59 15.64
N PRO A 231 -28.18 6.29 15.96
CA PRO A 231 -28.89 6.11 17.22
C PRO A 231 -29.35 4.66 17.46
N PRO A 232 -29.47 4.22 18.73
CA PRO A 232 -29.87 2.86 19.07
C PRO A 232 -31.24 2.44 18.50
N ASP A 233 -32.18 3.37 18.39
CA ASP A 233 -33.52 3.11 17.85
C ASP A 233 -33.47 2.70 16.35
N LEU A 234 -32.47 3.13 15.62
CA LEU A 234 -32.27 2.75 14.21
C LEU A 234 -31.49 1.43 14.04
N ARG A 235 -30.95 0.89 15.13
CA ARG A 235 -30.27 -0.41 15.18
C ARG A 235 -30.70 -1.22 16.42
N PRO A 236 -32.01 -1.55 16.52
CA PRO A 236 -32.58 -2.09 17.75
C PRO A 236 -32.00 -3.46 18.12
N MET A 237 -32.00 -3.72 19.43
CA MET A 237 -31.73 -5.04 20.00
C MET A 237 -32.94 -5.39 20.88
N VAL A 238 -33.67 -6.43 20.52
CA VAL A 238 -34.91 -6.84 21.17
C VAL A 238 -34.76 -8.21 21.78
N GLN A 239 -35.18 -8.37 23.03
CA GLN A 239 -35.23 -9.67 23.69
C GLN A 239 -36.45 -10.45 23.21
N LEU A 240 -36.23 -11.66 22.71
CA LEU A 240 -37.27 -12.60 22.33
C LEU A 240 -37.65 -13.50 23.51
N ASP A 241 -38.81 -14.14 23.42
CA ASP A 241 -39.24 -15.15 24.35
C ASP A 241 -38.17 -16.27 24.43
N GLY A 242 -37.86 -16.70 25.66
CA GLY A 242 -36.80 -17.69 25.94
C GLY A 242 -35.38 -17.11 26.09
N GLY A 243 -35.26 -15.78 26.34
CA GLY A 243 -33.97 -15.14 26.69
C GLY A 243 -33.01 -14.91 25.53
N ARG A 244 -33.44 -15.15 24.28
CA ARG A 244 -32.64 -14.88 23.07
C ARG A 244 -32.83 -13.41 22.65
N PHE A 245 -31.76 -12.84 22.09
CA PHE A 245 -31.80 -11.48 21.55
C PHE A 245 -31.83 -11.51 20.02
N ALA A 246 -32.76 -10.77 19.43
CA ALA A 246 -32.72 -10.39 18.02
C ALA A 246 -32.03 -9.02 17.92
N THR A 247 -31.03 -8.91 17.08
CA THR A 247 -30.26 -7.68 16.92
C THR A 247 -30.16 -7.29 15.45
N SER A 248 -30.05 -6.00 15.20
CA SER A 248 -29.74 -5.49 13.86
C SER A 248 -28.34 -5.91 13.43
N ASP A 249 -28.16 -6.22 12.14
CA ASP A 249 -26.86 -6.55 11.55
C ASP A 249 -25.82 -5.44 11.75
N LEU A 250 -26.26 -4.18 11.84
CA LEU A 250 -25.39 -3.03 12.10
C LEU A 250 -24.67 -3.12 13.46
N ASN A 251 -25.31 -3.66 14.47
CA ASN A 251 -24.68 -3.84 15.79
C ASN A 251 -23.46 -4.78 15.69
N ASP A 252 -23.54 -5.83 14.89
CA ASP A 252 -22.40 -6.73 14.66
C ASP A 252 -21.30 -6.04 13.85
N LEU A 253 -21.64 -5.27 12.84
CA LEU A 253 -20.69 -4.51 12.04
C LEU A 253 -19.98 -3.43 12.87
N TYR A 254 -20.70 -2.65 13.69
CA TYR A 254 -20.08 -1.68 14.60
C TYR A 254 -19.18 -2.37 15.64
N ARG A 255 -19.61 -3.49 16.20
CA ARG A 255 -18.80 -4.27 17.15
C ARG A 255 -17.48 -4.73 16.51
N ARG A 256 -17.49 -5.16 15.24
CA ARG A 256 -16.28 -5.53 14.51
C ARG A 256 -15.33 -4.34 14.37
N VAL A 257 -15.83 -3.18 13.99
CA VAL A 257 -15.03 -1.96 13.90
C VAL A 257 -14.43 -1.59 15.24
N ILE A 258 -15.22 -1.57 16.31
CA ILE A 258 -14.75 -1.23 17.67
C ILE A 258 -13.65 -2.22 18.14
N ASN A 259 -13.86 -3.51 17.96
CA ASN A 259 -12.89 -4.53 18.36
C ASN A 259 -11.56 -4.39 17.61
N ARG A 260 -11.60 -4.16 16.28
CA ARG A 260 -10.39 -3.93 15.47
C ARG A 260 -9.69 -2.64 15.88
N ASN A 261 -10.45 -1.58 16.09
CA ASN A 261 -9.92 -0.30 16.50
C ASN A 261 -9.22 -0.36 17.88
N ASN A 262 -9.85 -0.99 18.86
CA ASN A 262 -9.27 -1.16 20.19
C ASN A 262 -8.02 -2.04 20.16
N ARG A 263 -8.02 -3.10 19.34
CA ARG A 263 -6.84 -3.95 19.15
C ARG A 263 -5.70 -3.17 18.53
N LEU A 264 -5.98 -2.36 17.50
CA LEU A 264 -4.97 -1.50 16.87
C LEU A 264 -4.40 -0.48 17.86
N LYS A 265 -5.26 0.21 18.64
CA LYS A 265 -4.80 1.14 19.68
C LYS A 265 -3.82 0.47 20.64
N ARG A 266 -4.19 -0.72 21.14
CA ARG A 266 -3.32 -1.48 22.05
C ARG A 266 -2.00 -1.90 21.41
N LEU A 267 -1.98 -2.28 20.14
CA LEU A 267 -0.75 -2.65 19.44
C LEU A 267 0.16 -1.44 19.24
N ILE A 268 -0.40 -0.25 18.97
CA ILE A 268 0.35 1.00 18.87
C ILE A 268 0.98 1.36 20.23
N GLU A 269 0.20 1.28 21.31
CA GLU A 269 0.67 1.54 22.68
C GLU A 269 1.80 0.57 23.11
N LEU A 270 1.76 -0.66 22.64
CA LEU A 270 2.78 -1.68 22.94
C LEU A 270 4.04 -1.57 22.03
N GLY A 271 4.06 -0.65 21.07
CA GLY A 271 5.17 -0.54 20.12
C GLY A 271 5.34 -1.77 19.22
N ALA A 272 4.24 -2.40 18.80
CA ALA A 272 4.27 -3.61 17.98
C ALA A 272 4.99 -3.39 16.64
N PRO A 273 5.61 -4.41 16.04
CA PRO A 273 6.27 -4.33 14.75
C PRO A 273 5.34 -3.79 13.64
N GLU A 274 5.90 -3.03 12.72
CA GLU A 274 5.15 -2.37 11.62
C GLU A 274 4.28 -3.35 10.82
N ILE A 275 4.78 -4.56 10.56
CA ILE A 275 4.02 -5.59 9.83
C ILE A 275 2.72 -5.95 10.54
N MET A 276 2.75 -6.03 11.87
CA MET A 276 1.54 -6.31 12.68
C MET A 276 0.59 -5.13 12.66
N LEU A 277 1.11 -3.91 12.78
CA LEU A 277 0.31 -2.69 12.71
C LEU A 277 -0.37 -2.55 11.34
N ASN A 278 0.35 -2.76 10.26
CA ASN A 278 -0.17 -2.69 8.89
C ASN A 278 -1.25 -3.74 8.64
N ASN A 279 -1.10 -4.95 9.19
CA ASN A 279 -2.13 -5.98 9.09
C ASN A 279 -3.42 -5.59 9.85
N GLU A 280 -3.31 -5.06 11.08
CA GLU A 280 -4.49 -4.59 11.82
C GLU A 280 -5.12 -3.33 11.21
N LYS A 281 -4.32 -2.39 10.68
CA LYS A 281 -4.82 -1.23 9.92
C LYS A 281 -5.62 -1.70 8.70
N ARG A 282 -5.13 -2.70 7.95
CA ARG A 282 -5.83 -3.31 6.83
C ARG A 282 -7.15 -3.95 7.26
N MET A 283 -7.16 -4.71 8.36
CA MET A 283 -8.38 -5.32 8.88
C MET A 283 -9.38 -4.27 9.39
N LEU A 284 -8.92 -3.15 9.94
CA LEU A 284 -9.77 -2.02 10.31
C LEU A 284 -10.42 -1.39 9.07
N GLN A 285 -9.65 -1.15 8.01
CA GLN A 285 -10.15 -0.68 6.72
C GLN A 285 -11.25 -1.61 6.19
N GLU A 286 -11.03 -2.92 6.18
CA GLU A 286 -12.02 -3.91 5.73
C GLU A 286 -13.28 -3.93 6.61
N ALA A 287 -13.15 -3.76 7.92
CA ALA A 287 -14.28 -3.69 8.83
C ALA A 287 -15.16 -2.44 8.58
N VAL A 288 -14.52 -1.30 8.32
CA VAL A 288 -15.22 -0.06 7.99
C VAL A 288 -15.87 -0.14 6.62
N ASP A 289 -15.20 -0.73 5.63
CA ASP A 289 -15.76 -0.95 4.30
C ASP A 289 -17.05 -1.79 4.36
N SER A 290 -17.05 -2.85 5.18
CA SER A 290 -18.24 -3.70 5.36
C SER A 290 -19.37 -2.99 6.12
N LEU A 291 -19.06 -2.05 7.01
CA LEU A 291 -20.07 -1.23 7.68
C LEU A 291 -20.80 -0.31 6.68
N PHE A 292 -20.06 0.32 5.77
CA PHE A 292 -20.64 1.26 4.81
C PHE A 292 -21.29 0.56 3.62
N ASP A 293 -20.63 -0.40 2.99
CA ASP A 293 -21.13 -1.10 1.79
C ASP A 293 -20.59 -2.55 1.72
N ASN A 294 -21.22 -3.45 2.45
CA ASN A 294 -20.81 -4.84 2.55
C ASN A 294 -20.91 -5.55 1.20
N GLY A 295 -19.80 -6.19 0.77
CA GLY A 295 -19.69 -6.87 -0.51
C GLY A 295 -19.29 -5.98 -1.69
N ARG A 296 -19.01 -4.69 -1.46
CA ARG A 296 -18.46 -3.80 -2.50
C ARG A 296 -17.06 -4.20 -2.91
N ARG A 297 -16.28 -4.74 -1.99
CA ARG A 297 -14.95 -5.30 -2.20
C ARG A 297 -14.91 -6.78 -1.80
N GLY A 298 -14.87 -7.66 -2.80
CA GLY A 298 -14.74 -9.10 -2.58
C GLY A 298 -15.97 -9.76 -1.97
N ARG A 299 -15.75 -10.81 -1.17
CA ARG A 299 -16.84 -11.55 -0.53
C ARG A 299 -17.45 -10.75 0.62
N PRO A 300 -18.78 -10.67 0.70
CA PRO A 300 -19.44 -9.98 1.79
C PRO A 300 -19.18 -10.68 3.13
N VAL A 301 -19.15 -9.91 4.20
CA VAL A 301 -19.14 -10.43 5.56
C VAL A 301 -20.49 -11.05 5.88
N THR A 302 -20.47 -12.27 6.38
CA THR A 302 -21.68 -13.06 6.67
C THR A 302 -21.92 -13.23 8.17
N GLY A 303 -23.18 -13.43 8.54
CA GLY A 303 -23.60 -13.82 9.88
C GLY A 303 -23.60 -15.34 10.07
N ALA A 304 -24.19 -15.82 11.17
CA ALA A 304 -24.21 -17.21 11.57
C ALA A 304 -24.86 -18.19 10.55
N SER A 305 -25.75 -17.70 9.69
CA SER A 305 -26.45 -18.48 8.64
C SER A 305 -25.82 -18.33 7.27
N ASN A 306 -24.55 -17.90 7.13
CA ASN A 306 -23.91 -17.54 5.87
C ASN A 306 -24.65 -16.47 5.05
N ARG A 307 -25.61 -15.79 5.65
CA ARG A 307 -26.33 -14.67 5.04
C ARG A 307 -25.44 -13.42 5.13
N PRO A 308 -25.28 -12.64 4.03
CA PRO A 308 -24.61 -11.36 4.06
C PRO A 308 -25.26 -10.42 5.07
N LEU A 309 -24.45 -9.75 5.90
CA LEU A 309 -24.92 -8.76 6.83
C LEU A 309 -25.34 -7.49 6.06
N LYS A 310 -26.47 -6.89 6.44
CA LYS A 310 -26.94 -5.63 5.86
C LYS A 310 -26.08 -4.46 6.35
N SER A 311 -25.45 -3.78 5.41
CA SER A 311 -24.66 -2.57 5.67
C SER A 311 -25.52 -1.31 5.70
N LEU A 312 -24.93 -0.17 6.05
CA LEU A 312 -25.59 1.14 5.99
C LEU A 312 -26.13 1.44 4.58
N SER A 313 -25.37 1.12 3.54
CA SER A 313 -25.78 1.26 2.15
C SER A 313 -27.03 0.43 1.82
N ASP A 314 -27.11 -0.81 2.31
CA ASP A 314 -28.24 -1.70 2.07
C ASP A 314 -29.53 -1.25 2.79
N MET A 315 -29.40 -0.46 3.86
CA MET A 315 -30.54 0.16 4.52
C MET A 315 -31.17 1.30 3.73
N LEU A 316 -30.42 1.93 2.82
CA LEU A 316 -30.87 3.07 2.03
C LEU A 316 -31.38 2.63 0.65
N LYS A 317 -30.69 1.69 0.00
CA LYS A 317 -30.96 1.27 -1.38
C LYS A 317 -31.84 0.02 -1.47
N GLY A 318 -32.40 -0.19 -2.64
CA GLY A 318 -33.21 -1.37 -2.95
C GLY A 318 -34.68 -1.26 -2.56
N LYS A 319 -35.44 -2.35 -2.76
CA LYS A 319 -36.90 -2.39 -2.60
C LYS A 319 -37.33 -2.23 -1.14
N GLN A 320 -36.50 -2.73 -0.21
CA GLN A 320 -36.72 -2.62 1.24
C GLN A 320 -35.90 -1.51 1.89
N GLY A 321 -35.20 -0.68 1.09
CA GLY A 321 -34.45 0.46 1.57
C GLY A 321 -35.34 1.64 1.94
N ARG A 322 -34.83 2.54 2.77
CA ARG A 322 -35.56 3.71 3.30
C ARG A 322 -36.17 4.58 2.20
N PHE A 323 -35.45 4.82 1.09
CA PHE A 323 -35.98 5.65 0.01
C PHE A 323 -37.24 5.06 -0.62
N ARG A 324 -37.24 3.78 -0.98
CA ARG A 324 -38.38 3.15 -1.66
C ARG A 324 -39.51 2.73 -0.72
N GLN A 325 -39.17 2.28 0.48
CA GLN A 325 -40.18 1.73 1.42
C GLN A 325 -40.83 2.78 2.30
N ASN A 326 -40.06 3.77 2.79
CA ASN A 326 -40.52 4.70 3.81
C ASN A 326 -40.71 6.14 3.28
N LEU A 327 -39.95 6.57 2.26
CA LEU A 327 -40.00 7.94 1.75
C LEU A 327 -40.84 8.06 0.46
N LEU A 328 -40.63 7.21 -0.52
CA LEU A 328 -41.40 7.17 -1.76
C LEU A 328 -42.65 6.29 -1.64
N GLY A 329 -42.63 5.28 -0.78
CA GLY A 329 -43.82 4.49 -0.40
C GLY A 329 -44.50 5.08 0.83
N LYS A 330 -45.78 4.82 0.99
CA LYS A 330 -46.60 5.37 2.09
C LYS A 330 -46.60 4.51 3.36
N ARG A 331 -45.66 3.57 3.51
CA ARG A 331 -45.52 2.84 4.79
C ARG A 331 -44.66 3.66 5.74
N VAL A 332 -45.34 4.46 6.53
CA VAL A 332 -44.76 5.21 7.64
C VAL A 332 -45.23 4.52 8.90
N ASP A 333 -44.32 4.08 9.75
CA ASP A 333 -44.65 3.58 11.09
C ASP A 333 -44.86 4.76 12.02
#